data_1a8e9a5d37ebfe79b9e5ee6abd842f17
#
_entry.id   1a8e9a5d37ebfe79b9e5ee6abd842f17
#
_cell.length_a   1.000
_cell.length_b   1.000
_cell.length_c   1.000
_cell.angle_alpha   90.00
_cell.angle_beta   90.00
_cell.angle_gamma   90.00
#
_symmetry.space_group_name_H-M   'P 1'
#
loop_
_entity.id
_entity.type
_entity.pdbx_description
1 polymer ?
#
loop_
_entity_poly.entity_id
_entity_poly.type
_entity_poly.pdbx_seq_one_letter_code
_entity_poly.pdbx_strand_id
1 'polypeptide(L)'
;MTKSNRNHIFIDTNIIIGAYSNDKKFIHEKRCWNYLTSLIGKKIFVSSLSIAQFVSTLQHHKIDKRLVKSNVCNIIAKANIIDFTKDDINKSLSLYENDLEDNIQYVLAKKLKCGIIFTQNKKHYKDYFDINIH
;
A
#
# COMPACT_ATOMS: atom_id res chain seq x y z
N MET A 1 7.72 -13.66 -20.31
CA MET A 1 6.55 -12.93 -19.76
C MET A 1 6.35 -13.25 -18.30
N THR A 2 6.39 -12.23 -17.46
CA THR A 2 6.14 -12.40 -16.04
C THR A 2 4.63 -12.33 -15.79
N LYS A 3 4.05 -13.42 -15.32
CA LYS A 3 2.63 -13.43 -14.95
C LYS A 3 2.46 -12.80 -13.58
N SER A 4 1.42 -11.98 -13.41
CA SER A 4 1.03 -11.50 -12.10
C SER A 4 0.51 -12.67 -11.25
N ASN A 5 0.66 -12.56 -9.93
CA ASN A 5 0.22 -13.57 -8.98
C ASN A 5 -0.94 -13.01 -8.15
N ARG A 6 -2.12 -13.62 -8.25
CA ARG A 6 -3.30 -13.21 -7.48
C ARG A 6 -3.13 -13.38 -5.97
N ASN A 7 -2.15 -14.17 -5.54
CA ASN A 7 -1.83 -14.34 -4.13
C ASN A 7 -0.89 -13.27 -3.60
N HIS A 8 -0.33 -12.43 -4.47
CA HIS A 8 0.47 -11.28 -4.11
C HIS A 8 -0.39 -10.03 -4.22
N ILE A 9 -0.63 -9.39 -3.10
CA ILE A 9 -1.54 -8.25 -2.96
C ILE A 9 -0.77 -7.05 -2.45
N PHE A 10 -0.87 -5.95 -3.17
CA PHE A 10 -0.24 -4.69 -2.80
C PHE A 10 -1.28 -3.75 -2.18
N ILE A 11 -0.95 -3.18 -1.03
CA ILE A 11 -1.84 -2.29 -0.30
C ILE A 11 -1.33 -0.86 -0.39
N ASP A 12 -2.15 0.04 -0.90
CA ASP A 12 -1.83 1.46 -0.98
C ASP A 12 -1.92 2.13 0.40
N THR A 13 -1.22 3.25 0.56
CA THR A 13 -1.07 3.96 1.84
C THR A 13 -2.40 4.31 2.50
N ASN A 14 -3.36 4.80 1.72
CA ASN A 14 -4.65 5.25 2.27
C ASN A 14 -5.46 4.13 2.91
N ILE A 15 -5.31 2.91 2.43
CA ILE A 15 -5.95 1.75 3.08
C ILE A 15 -5.39 1.55 4.49
N ILE A 16 -4.08 1.65 4.64
CA ILE A 16 -3.42 1.46 5.95
C ILE A 16 -3.80 2.60 6.89
N ILE A 17 -3.77 3.84 6.42
CA ILE A 17 -4.16 5.00 7.22
C ILE A 17 -5.59 4.81 7.75
N GLY A 18 -6.52 4.42 6.89
CA GLY A 18 -7.90 4.15 7.28
C GLY A 18 -8.02 2.97 8.24
N ALA A 19 -7.24 1.90 8.01
CA ALA A 19 -7.28 0.69 8.83
C ALA A 19 -6.94 0.95 10.31
N TYR A 20 -6.05 1.89 10.57
CA TYR A 20 -5.61 2.23 11.93
C TYR A 20 -6.25 3.52 12.46
N SER A 21 -7.23 4.08 11.75
CA SER A 21 -7.99 5.23 12.21
C SER A 21 -9.11 4.80 13.16
N ASN A 22 -9.42 5.66 14.14
CA ASN A 22 -10.58 5.48 15.02
C ASN A 22 -11.87 6.05 14.42
N ASP A 23 -11.79 6.72 13.28
CA ASP A 23 -12.95 7.32 12.64
C ASP A 23 -13.79 6.24 11.94
N LYS A 24 -15.09 6.23 12.23
CA LYS A 24 -16.04 5.25 11.69
C LYS A 24 -16.16 5.30 10.16
N LYS A 25 -15.83 6.44 9.56
CA LYS A 25 -15.87 6.58 8.08
C LYS A 25 -14.89 5.65 7.37
N PHE A 26 -13.87 5.16 8.09
CA PHE A 26 -12.86 4.25 7.55
C PHE A 26 -13.12 2.76 7.85
N ILE A 27 -14.37 2.41 8.18
CA ILE A 27 -14.69 1.01 8.53
C ILE A 27 -14.39 0.04 7.39
N HIS A 28 -14.55 0.45 6.14
CA HIS A 28 -14.25 -0.40 4.99
C HIS A 28 -12.76 -0.71 4.87
N GLU A 29 -11.90 0.29 5.09
CA GLU A 29 -10.45 0.12 5.05
C GLU A 29 -10.00 -0.81 6.17
N LYS A 30 -10.55 -0.66 7.36
CA LYS A 30 -10.26 -1.52 8.51
C LYS A 30 -10.66 -2.97 8.23
N ARG A 31 -11.86 -3.19 7.70
CA ARG A 31 -12.34 -4.52 7.34
C ARG A 31 -11.50 -5.16 6.24
N CYS A 32 -11.14 -4.36 5.22
CA CYS A 32 -10.30 -4.81 4.12
C CYS A 32 -8.93 -5.28 4.64
N TRP A 33 -8.27 -4.46 5.43
CA TRP A 33 -6.97 -4.77 6.02
C TRP A 33 -7.03 -6.03 6.86
N ASN A 34 -7.99 -6.11 7.79
CA ASN A 34 -8.13 -7.26 8.68
C ASN A 34 -8.43 -8.55 7.91
N TYR A 35 -9.30 -8.46 6.89
CA TYR A 35 -9.63 -9.60 6.05
C TYR A 35 -8.41 -10.09 5.28
N LEU A 36 -7.74 -9.20 4.55
CA LEU A 36 -6.59 -9.56 3.71
C LEU A 36 -5.44 -10.13 4.52
N THR A 37 -5.13 -9.53 5.66
CA THR A 37 -4.02 -9.97 6.50
C THR A 37 -4.31 -11.27 7.27
N SER A 38 -5.57 -11.71 7.30
CA SER A 38 -5.97 -12.99 7.91
C SER A 38 -5.98 -14.15 6.93
N LEU A 39 -5.86 -13.89 5.61
CA LEU A 39 -5.95 -14.93 4.60
C LEU A 39 -4.68 -15.78 4.54
N ILE A 40 -4.88 -17.10 4.59
CA ILE A 40 -3.78 -18.06 4.43
C ILE A 40 -3.43 -18.16 2.94
N GLY A 41 -2.12 -18.20 2.65
CA GLY A 41 -1.62 -18.34 1.27
C GLY A 41 -1.58 -17.04 0.48
N LYS A 42 -1.97 -15.92 1.08
CA LYS A 42 -1.83 -14.59 0.48
C LYS A 42 -0.61 -13.89 1.03
N LYS A 43 0.15 -13.21 0.17
CA LYS A 43 1.25 -12.34 0.57
C LYS A 43 0.81 -10.90 0.41
N ILE A 44 0.82 -10.17 1.51
CA ILE A 44 0.45 -8.77 1.57
C ILE A 44 1.72 -7.94 1.56
N PHE A 45 1.80 -6.99 0.64
CA PHE A 45 2.96 -6.11 0.49
C PHE A 45 2.57 -4.65 0.75
N VAL A 46 3.42 -3.98 1.50
CA VAL A 46 3.32 -2.55 1.80
C VAL A 46 4.69 -1.95 1.53
N SER A 47 4.76 -0.82 0.85
CA SER A 47 6.04 -0.18 0.57
C SER A 47 6.59 0.55 1.80
N SER A 48 7.92 0.69 1.86
CA SER A 48 8.57 1.56 2.85
C SER A 48 8.12 3.01 2.71
N LEU A 49 7.78 3.44 1.49
CA LEU A 49 7.17 4.74 1.23
C LEU A 49 5.84 4.88 1.98
N SER A 50 4.99 3.86 1.94
CA SER A 50 3.70 3.86 2.65
C SER A 50 3.89 3.96 4.16
N ILE A 51 4.91 3.31 4.71
CA ILE A 51 5.22 3.43 6.14
C ILE A 51 5.60 4.87 6.50
N ALA A 52 6.47 5.49 5.70
CA ALA A 52 6.86 6.88 5.93
C ALA A 52 5.67 7.83 5.82
N GLN A 53 4.81 7.65 4.83
CA GLN A 53 3.60 8.45 4.66
C GLN A 53 2.60 8.24 5.82
N PHE A 54 2.44 7.01 6.26
CA PHE A 54 1.60 6.66 7.41
C PHE A 54 2.07 7.40 8.66
N VAL A 55 3.34 7.28 8.99
CA VAL A 55 3.93 7.95 10.16
C VAL A 55 3.77 9.47 10.06
N SER A 56 4.09 10.04 8.91
CA SER A 56 3.97 11.48 8.68
C SER A 56 2.53 11.97 8.86
N THR A 57 1.56 11.24 8.34
CA THR A 57 0.14 11.57 8.46
C THR A 57 -0.32 11.56 9.92
N LEU A 58 0.04 10.52 10.67
CA LEU A 58 -0.35 10.40 12.07
C LEU A 58 0.30 11.50 12.91
N GLN A 59 1.58 11.82 12.66
CA GLN A 59 2.27 12.92 13.33
C GLN A 59 1.63 14.27 13.03
N HIS A 60 1.21 14.49 11.79
CA HIS A 60 0.50 15.71 11.38
C HIS A 60 -0.81 15.88 12.17
N HIS A 61 -1.52 14.79 12.43
CA HIS A 61 -2.74 14.77 13.24
C HIS A 61 -2.47 14.69 14.74
N LYS A 62 -1.22 14.86 15.16
CA LYS A 62 -0.82 14.86 16.59
C LYS A 62 -1.19 13.60 17.35
N ILE A 63 -1.16 12.46 16.68
CA ILE A 63 -1.40 11.17 17.33
C ILE A 63 -0.22 10.85 18.25
N ASP A 64 -0.53 10.25 19.41
CA ASP A 64 0.47 9.88 20.41
C ASP A 64 1.58 9.02 19.78
N LYS A 65 2.83 9.35 20.08
CA LYS A 65 4.00 8.66 19.51
C LYS A 65 4.03 7.17 19.84
N ARG A 66 3.54 6.78 21.02
CA ARG A 66 3.49 5.36 21.42
C ARG A 66 2.49 4.60 20.56
N LEU A 67 1.36 5.23 20.26
CA LEU A 67 0.35 4.64 19.38
C LEU A 67 0.88 4.50 17.96
N VAL A 68 1.57 5.53 17.44
CA VAL A 68 2.18 5.45 16.11
C VAL A 68 3.15 4.26 16.03
N LYS A 69 4.04 4.14 17.01
CA LYS A 69 4.99 3.00 17.05
C LYS A 69 4.28 1.66 17.12
N SER A 70 3.26 1.55 17.96
CA SER A 70 2.47 0.32 18.09
C SER A 70 1.80 -0.06 16.78
N ASN A 71 1.23 0.91 16.08
CA ASN A 71 0.59 0.68 14.79
C ASN A 71 1.60 0.22 13.74
N VAL A 72 2.79 0.84 13.68
CA VAL A 72 3.85 0.44 12.75
C VAL A 72 4.30 -0.99 13.04
N CYS A 73 4.51 -1.34 14.31
CA CYS A 73 4.85 -2.70 14.69
C CYS A 73 3.79 -3.71 14.24
N ASN A 74 2.52 -3.35 14.36
CA ASN A 74 1.42 -4.20 13.92
C ASN A 74 1.41 -4.39 12.40
N ILE A 75 1.66 -3.32 11.64
CA ILE A 75 1.76 -3.39 10.18
C ILE A 75 2.90 -4.33 9.77
N ILE A 76 4.08 -4.16 10.37
CA ILE A 76 5.26 -5.00 10.07
C ILE A 76 4.98 -6.47 10.37
N ALA A 77 4.24 -6.75 11.43
CA ALA A 77 3.89 -8.12 11.81
C ALA A 77 2.92 -8.78 10.82
N LYS A 78 2.09 -7.98 10.14
CA LYS A 78 1.03 -8.48 9.27
C LYS A 78 1.35 -8.44 7.78
N ALA A 79 2.32 -7.62 7.36
CA ALA A 79 2.62 -7.42 5.95
C ALA A 79 4.11 -7.52 5.68
N ASN A 80 4.45 -7.81 4.42
CA ASN A 80 5.84 -7.76 3.96
C ASN A 80 6.14 -6.32 3.54
N ILE A 81 7.16 -5.73 4.12
CA ILE A 81 7.57 -4.37 3.78
C ILE A 81 8.62 -4.45 2.69
N ILE A 82 8.39 -3.75 1.59
CA ILE A 82 9.32 -3.70 0.46
C ILE A 82 9.89 -2.29 0.29
N ASP A 83 11.21 -2.21 0.17
CA ASP A 83 11.90 -0.94 -0.09
C ASP A 83 11.80 -0.56 -1.56
N PHE A 84 11.70 0.73 -1.83
CA PHE A 84 11.87 1.25 -3.17
C PHE A 84 13.30 1.75 -3.36
N THR A 85 13.82 1.56 -4.57
CA THR A 85 15.20 1.84 -4.92
C THR A 85 15.29 3.01 -5.90
N LYS A 86 16.51 3.49 -6.15
CA LYS A 86 16.78 4.49 -7.20
C LYS A 86 16.24 4.02 -8.55
N ASP A 87 16.41 2.75 -8.89
CA ASP A 87 15.90 2.19 -10.14
C ASP A 87 14.37 2.25 -10.20
N ASP A 88 13.69 1.97 -9.10
CA ASP A 88 12.23 2.07 -9.00
C ASP A 88 11.78 3.51 -9.23
N ILE A 89 12.48 4.49 -8.67
CA ILE A 89 12.20 5.91 -8.88
C ILE A 89 12.38 6.28 -10.36
N ASN A 90 13.48 5.84 -10.97
CA ASN A 90 13.74 6.09 -12.40
C ASN A 90 12.64 5.51 -13.29
N LYS A 91 12.21 4.30 -13.02
CA LYS A 91 11.08 3.67 -13.74
C LYS A 91 9.79 4.45 -13.56
N SER A 92 9.56 4.96 -12.35
CA SER A 92 8.38 5.77 -12.04
C SER A 92 8.33 7.07 -12.83
N LEU A 93 9.48 7.69 -13.05
CA LEU A 93 9.60 8.94 -13.82
C LEU A 93 9.26 8.76 -15.30
N SER A 94 9.39 7.55 -15.84
CA SER A 94 9.08 7.26 -17.24
C SER A 94 7.60 6.92 -17.47
N LEU A 95 6.80 6.80 -16.41
CA LEU A 95 5.37 6.53 -16.52
C LEU A 95 4.58 7.82 -16.80
N TYR A 96 3.36 7.64 -17.28
CA TYR A 96 2.47 8.75 -17.60
C TYR A 96 2.14 9.61 -16.38
N GLU A 97 1.45 10.71 -16.63
CA GLU A 97 1.12 11.81 -15.74
C GLU A 97 0.22 11.42 -14.55
N ASN A 98 0.69 10.51 -13.74
CA ASN A 98 0.10 10.27 -12.44
C ASN A 98 0.98 10.90 -11.36
N ASP A 99 0.47 10.98 -10.17
CA ASP A 99 1.26 11.33 -9.02
C ASP A 99 2.49 10.41 -8.93
N LEU A 100 3.66 11.00 -8.71
CA LEU A 100 4.91 10.24 -8.68
C LEU A 100 4.90 9.16 -7.58
N GLU A 101 4.29 9.45 -6.44
CA GLU A 101 4.16 8.47 -5.35
C GLU A 101 3.33 7.26 -5.80
N ASP A 102 2.22 7.50 -6.51
CA ASP A 102 1.40 6.41 -7.05
C ASP A 102 2.16 5.61 -8.10
N ASN A 103 2.99 6.27 -8.90
CA ASN A 103 3.84 5.60 -9.88
C ASN A 103 4.85 4.68 -9.20
N ILE A 104 5.47 5.12 -8.11
CA ILE A 104 6.38 4.29 -7.31
C ILE A 104 5.64 3.05 -6.78
N GLN A 105 4.44 3.23 -6.24
CA GLN A 105 3.63 2.12 -5.75
C GLN A 105 3.33 1.11 -6.85
N TYR A 106 2.95 1.60 -8.04
CA TYR A 106 2.68 0.73 -9.18
C TYR A 106 3.93 -0.03 -9.62
N VAL A 107 5.08 0.64 -9.72
CA VAL A 107 6.36 0.00 -10.08
C VAL A 107 6.70 -1.12 -9.10
N LEU A 108 6.52 -0.88 -7.80
CA LEU A 108 6.77 -1.90 -6.77
C LEU A 108 5.79 -3.07 -6.89
N ALA A 109 4.51 -2.80 -7.11
CA ALA A 109 3.52 -3.86 -7.30
C ALA A 109 3.88 -4.75 -8.50
N LYS A 110 4.32 -4.16 -9.60
CA LYS A 110 4.79 -4.89 -10.78
C LYS A 110 6.03 -5.72 -10.49
N LYS A 111 7.00 -5.14 -9.81
CA LYS A 111 8.25 -5.80 -9.41
C LYS A 111 7.97 -7.05 -8.57
N LEU A 112 6.99 -6.98 -7.69
CA LEU A 112 6.59 -8.08 -6.81
C LEU A 112 5.59 -9.03 -7.48
N LYS A 113 5.25 -8.78 -8.74
CA LYS A 113 4.26 -9.56 -9.51
C LYS A 113 2.90 -9.61 -8.82
N CYS A 114 2.51 -8.53 -8.15
CA CYS A 114 1.21 -8.45 -7.51
C CYS A 114 0.10 -8.45 -8.56
N GLY A 115 -0.90 -9.30 -8.36
CA GLY A 115 -2.06 -9.35 -9.23
C GLY A 115 -3.14 -8.36 -8.85
N ILE A 116 -3.06 -7.80 -7.64
CA ILE A 116 -4.09 -6.91 -7.09
C ILE A 116 -3.42 -5.74 -6.38
N ILE A 117 -3.94 -4.54 -6.60
CA ILE A 117 -3.64 -3.35 -5.80
C ILE A 117 -4.93 -2.90 -5.13
N PHE A 118 -4.94 -2.83 -3.80
CA PHE A 118 -6.03 -2.23 -3.04
C PHE A 118 -5.73 -0.76 -2.80
N THR A 119 -6.64 0.11 -3.21
CA THR A 119 -6.49 1.56 -3.10
C THR A 119 -7.85 2.23 -2.94
N GLN A 120 -7.89 3.37 -2.27
CA GLN A 120 -9.06 4.25 -2.27
C GLN A 120 -9.13 5.09 -3.53
N ASN A 121 -7.99 5.27 -4.22
CA ASN A 121 -7.86 6.17 -5.36
C ASN A 121 -7.73 5.39 -6.67
N LYS A 122 -8.76 4.62 -7.02
CA LYS A 122 -8.76 3.82 -8.25
C LYS A 122 -8.46 4.65 -9.50
N LYS A 123 -8.84 5.92 -9.50
CA LYS A 123 -8.58 6.85 -10.60
C LYS A 123 -7.09 7.01 -10.90
N HIS A 124 -6.25 6.95 -9.87
CA HIS A 124 -4.81 7.13 -10.02
C HIS A 124 -4.15 5.97 -10.75
N TYR A 125 -4.84 4.82 -10.81
CA TYR A 125 -4.33 3.60 -11.45
C TYR A 125 -5.09 3.21 -12.71
N LYS A 126 -5.96 4.08 -13.22
CA LYS A 126 -6.83 3.79 -14.36
C LYS A 126 -6.09 3.43 -15.65
N ASP A 127 -4.86 3.90 -15.79
CA ASP A 127 -4.03 3.67 -16.98
C ASP A 127 -3.21 2.37 -16.87
N TYR A 128 -3.34 1.64 -15.78
CA TYR A 128 -2.60 0.41 -15.51
C TYR A 128 -3.55 -0.79 -15.62
N PHE A 129 -3.59 -1.40 -16.81
CA PHE A 129 -4.55 -2.46 -17.11
C PHE A 129 -4.07 -3.87 -16.78
N ASP A 130 -2.81 -4.01 -16.42
CA ASP A 130 -2.18 -5.30 -16.17
C ASP A 130 -2.27 -5.76 -14.71
N ILE A 131 -2.83 -4.93 -13.85
CA ILE A 131 -3.08 -5.25 -12.45
C ILE A 131 -4.53 -4.93 -12.12
N ASN A 132 -5.19 -5.83 -11.39
CA ASN A 132 -6.53 -5.59 -10.89
C ASN A 132 -6.51 -4.55 -9.77
N ILE A 133 -7.28 -3.50 -9.93
CA ILE A 133 -7.35 -2.41 -8.95
C ILE A 133 -8.67 -2.54 -8.19
N HIS A 134 -8.56 -2.56 -6.86
CA HIS A 134 -9.70 -2.69 -5.96
C HIS A 134 -9.80 -1.57 -4.92
#